data_6bb6617c80244e1d36fe52f9d9d254ae
#
_entry.id   6bb6617c80244e1d36fe52f9d9d254ae
#
_cell.length_a   1.000
_cell.length_b   1.000
_cell.length_c   1.000
_cell.angle_alpha   90.00
_cell.angle_beta   90.00
_cell.angle_gamma   90.00
#
_symmetry.space_group_name_H-M   'P 1'
#
loop_
_entity.id
_entity.type
_entity.pdbx_description
1 polymer ?
#
loop_
_entity_poly.entity_id
_entity_poly.type
_entity_poly.pdbx_seq_one_letter_code
_entity_poly.pdbx_strand_id
1 'polypeptide(L)'
;GWLMVVLAANSRALCADPPLPEKIDFNRDVRPILADNCFACHGPDANHRKADLRLDLREAAIDAGAILAGDAAASPVMVRILSDDDDARMPPPSANKRLSARQRQIMQRWIDQGAVYQKHWAYEAPVNGTVPAGVHGVDHWVSRRLASLGLKPTPAADRRVIIRRLYADLIGLPPTPEEVDQFVNDQASDS
;
A
#
# COMPACT_ATOMS: atom_id res chain seq x y z
N GLY A 1 -43.01 -20.98 -32.91
CA GLY A 1 -41.64 -20.93 -32.40
C GLY A 1 -41.46 -19.66 -31.59
N TRP A 2 -41.36 -19.78 -30.26
CA TRP A 2 -41.06 -18.65 -29.35
C TRP A 2 -39.56 -18.58 -29.17
N LEU A 3 -38.98 -17.45 -29.59
CA LEU A 3 -37.54 -17.16 -29.40
C LEU A 3 -37.36 -16.54 -28.00
N MET A 4 -36.83 -17.32 -27.07
CA MET A 4 -36.39 -16.77 -25.76
C MET A 4 -35.07 -16.01 -25.95
N VAL A 5 -35.15 -14.69 -25.86
CA VAL A 5 -33.95 -13.85 -25.77
C VAL A 5 -33.48 -13.84 -24.32
N VAL A 6 -32.42 -14.57 -24.04
CA VAL A 6 -31.73 -14.53 -22.74
C VAL A 6 -30.84 -13.28 -22.71
N LEU A 7 -31.30 -12.22 -22.04
CA LEU A 7 -30.49 -11.07 -21.70
C LEU A 7 -29.48 -11.51 -20.61
N ALA A 8 -28.25 -11.79 -21.00
CA ALA A 8 -27.14 -11.92 -20.06
C ALA A 8 -26.85 -10.53 -19.44
N ALA A 9 -27.37 -10.30 -18.26
CA ALA A 9 -26.99 -9.15 -17.45
C ALA A 9 -25.52 -9.33 -17.04
N ASN A 10 -24.59 -8.70 -17.77
CA ASN A 10 -23.21 -8.55 -17.37
C ASN A 10 -23.16 -7.62 -16.14
N SER A 11 -23.36 -8.19 -14.95
CA SER A 11 -23.05 -7.52 -13.70
C SER A 11 -21.54 -7.39 -13.59
N ARG A 12 -20.96 -6.33 -14.18
CA ARG A 12 -19.64 -5.85 -13.74
C ARG A 12 -19.83 -5.45 -12.28
N ALA A 13 -19.42 -6.31 -11.37
CA ALA A 13 -19.17 -5.92 -10.00
C ALA A 13 -18.13 -4.79 -10.06
N LEU A 14 -18.61 -3.55 -10.02
CA LEU A 14 -17.77 -2.39 -9.74
C LEU A 14 -17.15 -2.67 -8.37
N CYS A 15 -15.87 -3.03 -8.32
CA CYS A 15 -15.12 -3.02 -7.09
C CYS A 15 -15.16 -1.57 -6.59
N ALA A 16 -16.13 -1.26 -5.75
CA ALA A 16 -16.15 0.01 -5.04
C ALA A 16 -14.85 0.10 -4.23
N ASP A 17 -14.16 1.23 -4.35
CA ASP A 17 -13.00 1.49 -3.51
C ASP A 17 -13.39 1.27 -2.04
N PRO A 18 -12.55 0.60 -1.25
CA PRO A 18 -12.85 0.43 0.17
C PRO A 18 -13.00 1.80 0.85
N PRO A 19 -13.81 1.91 1.90
CA PRO A 19 -14.01 3.18 2.59
C PRO A 19 -12.66 3.76 3.05
N LEU A 20 -12.58 5.08 3.11
CA LEU A 20 -11.38 5.75 3.61
C LEU A 20 -11.15 5.37 5.07
N PRO A 21 -9.88 5.13 5.48
CA PRO A 21 -9.56 4.91 6.88
C PRO A 21 -10.06 6.09 7.74
N GLU A 22 -10.56 5.81 8.94
CA GLU A 22 -10.95 6.86 9.88
C GLU A 22 -9.77 7.76 10.24
N LYS A 23 -8.61 7.14 10.51
CA LYS A 23 -7.34 7.82 10.75
C LYS A 23 -6.37 7.53 9.59
N ILE A 24 -5.87 8.60 8.98
CA ILE A 24 -4.87 8.50 7.91
C ILE A 24 -3.49 8.28 8.53
N ASP A 25 -2.80 7.26 8.03
CA ASP A 25 -1.40 6.98 8.36
C ASP A 25 -0.49 7.55 7.28
N PHE A 26 0.49 8.38 7.69
CA PHE A 26 1.34 9.07 6.72
C PHE A 26 2.16 8.10 5.85
N ASN A 27 2.82 7.12 6.47
CA ASN A 27 3.70 6.21 5.74
C ASN A 27 2.92 5.26 4.82
N ARG A 28 1.75 4.82 5.24
CA ARG A 28 0.91 3.88 4.49
C ARG A 28 0.09 4.57 3.40
N ASP A 29 -0.53 5.71 3.72
CA ASP A 29 -1.58 6.30 2.89
C ASP A 29 -1.10 7.54 2.12
N VAL A 30 -0.26 8.39 2.71
CA VAL A 30 0.12 9.71 2.16
C VAL A 30 1.46 9.68 1.47
N ARG A 31 2.49 9.10 2.12
CA ARG A 31 3.85 9.06 1.57
C ARG A 31 3.92 8.46 0.16
N PRO A 32 3.23 7.36 -0.19
CA PRO A 32 3.20 6.85 -1.56
C PRO A 32 2.63 7.87 -2.55
N ILE A 33 1.56 8.59 -2.18
CA ILE A 33 0.96 9.62 -3.04
C ILE A 33 1.96 10.74 -3.32
N LEU A 34 2.62 11.25 -2.27
CA LEU A 34 3.61 12.32 -2.39
C LEU A 34 4.85 11.85 -3.17
N ALA A 35 5.33 10.62 -2.92
CA ALA A 35 6.48 10.06 -3.61
C ALA A 35 6.23 9.92 -5.11
N ASP A 36 5.07 9.41 -5.48
CA ASP A 36 4.74 9.18 -6.88
C ASP A 36 4.44 10.47 -7.64
N ASN A 37 3.88 11.50 -6.99
CA ASN A 37 3.35 12.65 -7.69
C ASN A 37 4.11 13.96 -7.42
N CYS A 38 4.80 14.09 -6.28
CA CYS A 38 5.31 15.40 -5.81
C CYS A 38 6.83 15.41 -5.59
N PHE A 39 7.43 14.36 -5.01
CA PHE A 39 8.83 14.40 -4.55
C PHE A 39 9.86 14.53 -5.65
N ALA A 40 9.55 14.19 -6.89
CA ALA A 40 10.44 14.42 -8.02
C ALA A 40 10.78 15.93 -8.20
N CYS A 41 9.81 16.82 -7.86
CA CYS A 41 9.97 18.27 -7.98
C CYS A 41 9.94 19.01 -6.63
N HIS A 42 9.38 18.40 -5.56
CA HIS A 42 9.23 19.00 -4.23
C HIS A 42 9.74 18.08 -3.13
N GLY A 43 10.87 17.41 -3.38
CA GLY A 43 11.48 16.45 -2.50
C GLY A 43 12.91 16.79 -2.11
N PRO A 44 13.69 15.78 -1.66
CA PRO A 44 15.04 15.97 -1.13
C PRO A 44 16.07 16.39 -2.17
N ASP A 45 15.87 16.07 -3.46
CA ASP A 45 16.85 16.37 -4.50
C ASP A 45 16.87 17.88 -4.82
N ALA A 46 17.92 18.56 -4.38
CA ALA A 46 18.09 19.99 -4.57
C ALA A 46 18.24 20.38 -6.05
N ASN A 47 18.77 19.49 -6.90
CA ASN A 47 19.03 19.79 -8.31
C ASN A 47 17.72 19.83 -9.14
N HIS A 48 16.73 19.07 -8.72
CA HIS A 48 15.44 18.98 -9.41
C HIS A 48 14.32 19.73 -8.68
N ARG A 49 14.61 20.27 -7.46
CA ARG A 49 13.62 20.95 -6.64
C ARG A 49 13.10 22.22 -7.32
N LYS A 50 11.78 22.36 -7.31
CA LYS A 50 11.08 23.54 -7.83
C LYS A 50 10.53 24.39 -6.69
N ALA A 51 10.57 25.71 -6.87
CA ALA A 51 10.11 26.70 -5.90
C ALA A 51 10.75 26.56 -4.49
N ASP A 52 11.87 25.90 -4.40
CA ASP A 52 12.54 25.52 -3.13
C ASP A 52 11.62 24.82 -2.11
N LEU A 53 10.50 24.26 -2.57
CA LEU A 53 9.49 23.63 -1.72
C LEU A 53 9.86 22.17 -1.40
N ARG A 54 9.78 21.82 -0.11
CA ARG A 54 10.01 20.47 0.42
C ARG A 54 8.75 19.89 1.04
N LEU A 55 8.06 19.04 0.29
CA LEU A 55 6.88 18.31 0.79
C LEU A 55 7.23 16.99 1.50
N ASP A 56 8.49 16.61 1.55
CA ASP A 56 9.00 15.46 2.29
C ASP A 56 9.34 15.81 3.76
N LEU A 57 9.38 17.08 4.12
CA LEU A 57 9.60 17.58 5.47
C LEU A 57 8.42 18.42 5.93
N ARG A 58 7.84 18.06 7.09
CA ARG A 58 6.65 18.71 7.65
C ARG A 58 6.87 20.20 7.87
N GLU A 59 7.93 20.53 8.60
CA GLU A 59 8.25 21.92 8.98
C GLU A 59 8.42 22.77 7.72
N ALA A 60 9.19 22.31 6.76
CA ALA A 60 9.42 23.04 5.51
C ALA A 60 8.13 23.23 4.70
N ALA A 61 7.24 22.25 4.67
CA ALA A 61 5.96 22.37 3.95
C ALA A 61 5.00 23.37 4.63
N ILE A 62 5.03 23.46 5.96
CA ILE A 62 4.22 24.39 6.75
C ILE A 62 4.81 25.79 6.69
N ASP A 63 6.12 25.94 6.90
CA ASP A 63 6.82 27.23 6.87
C ASP A 63 6.73 27.92 5.50
N ALA A 64 6.75 27.11 4.42
CA ALA A 64 6.50 27.60 3.06
C ALA A 64 5.01 27.94 2.81
N GLY A 65 4.12 27.74 3.78
CA GLY A 65 2.69 27.96 3.63
C GLY A 65 2.01 27.03 2.63
N ALA A 66 2.67 25.93 2.22
CA ALA A 66 2.10 25.00 1.25
C ALA A 66 0.99 24.11 1.87
N ILE A 67 1.11 23.83 3.17
CA ILE A 67 0.14 23.04 3.96
C ILE A 67 -0.25 23.86 5.19
N LEU A 68 -1.55 24.03 5.37
CA LEU A 68 -2.14 24.58 6.59
C LEU A 68 -2.70 23.42 7.40
N ALA A 69 -1.99 23.00 8.45
CA ALA A 69 -2.37 21.87 9.26
C ALA A 69 -3.75 22.08 9.91
N GLY A 70 -4.68 21.16 9.67
CA GLY A 70 -6.06 21.23 10.13
C GLY A 70 -7.02 21.94 9.17
N ASP A 71 -6.54 22.50 8.06
CA ASP A 71 -7.38 23.17 7.07
C ASP A 71 -6.94 22.80 5.64
N ALA A 72 -7.51 21.74 5.12
CA ALA A 72 -7.22 21.31 3.77
C ALA A 72 -7.77 22.28 2.72
N ALA A 73 -8.90 22.90 2.97
CA ALA A 73 -9.55 23.79 2.01
C ALA A 73 -8.71 25.06 1.76
N ALA A 74 -8.08 25.61 2.80
CA ALA A 74 -7.21 26.76 2.70
C ALA A 74 -5.76 26.41 2.32
N SER A 75 -5.38 25.12 2.34
CA SER A 75 -4.01 24.67 2.01
C SER A 75 -3.71 24.85 0.52
N PRO A 76 -2.69 25.65 0.12
CA PRO A 76 -2.33 25.87 -1.28
C PRO A 76 -2.03 24.57 -2.05
N VAL A 77 -1.48 23.53 -1.39
CA VAL A 77 -1.26 22.24 -2.03
C VAL A 77 -2.57 21.62 -2.51
N MET A 78 -3.66 21.72 -1.73
CA MET A 78 -4.97 21.19 -2.13
C MET A 78 -5.62 22.05 -3.21
N VAL A 79 -5.51 23.37 -3.11
CA VAL A 79 -6.01 24.29 -4.14
C VAL A 79 -5.39 23.93 -5.50
N ARG A 80 -4.08 23.67 -5.53
CA ARG A 80 -3.37 23.29 -6.77
C ARG A 80 -3.72 21.87 -7.25
N ILE A 81 -3.86 20.90 -6.34
CA ILE A 81 -4.26 19.52 -6.68
C ILE A 81 -5.68 19.46 -7.28
N LEU A 82 -6.56 20.36 -6.83
CA LEU A 82 -7.96 20.41 -7.26
C LEU A 82 -8.20 21.34 -8.43
N SER A 83 -7.22 22.16 -8.83
CA SER A 83 -7.37 23.09 -9.94
C SER A 83 -7.58 22.36 -11.27
N ASP A 84 -8.50 22.90 -12.08
CA ASP A 84 -8.69 22.51 -13.48
C ASP A 84 -7.91 23.41 -14.44
N ASP A 85 -7.31 24.48 -13.94
CA ASP A 85 -6.42 25.37 -14.70
C ASP A 85 -5.04 24.72 -14.83
N ASP A 86 -4.63 24.45 -16.05
CA ASP A 86 -3.36 23.77 -16.36
C ASP A 86 -2.12 24.54 -15.89
N ASP A 87 -2.18 25.87 -15.78
CA ASP A 87 -1.08 26.70 -15.29
C ASP A 87 -0.98 26.70 -13.76
N ALA A 88 -2.08 26.45 -13.08
CA ALA A 88 -2.14 26.39 -11.62
C ALA A 88 -2.06 24.97 -11.05
N ARG A 89 -2.48 23.97 -11.83
CA ARG A 89 -2.64 22.58 -11.40
C ARG A 89 -1.31 21.92 -11.04
N MET A 90 -1.34 21.13 -9.97
CA MET A 90 -0.23 20.23 -9.59
C MET A 90 -0.73 18.78 -9.45
N PRO A 91 0.05 17.81 -9.97
CA PRO A 91 1.22 17.95 -10.85
C PRO A 91 0.87 18.65 -12.16
N PRO A 92 1.85 19.36 -12.78
CA PRO A 92 1.61 20.07 -14.03
C PRO A 92 1.33 19.08 -15.18
N PRO A 93 0.64 19.49 -16.25
CA PRO A 93 0.34 18.61 -17.39
C PRO A 93 1.56 17.90 -17.97
N SER A 94 2.71 18.57 -18.01
CA SER A 94 3.98 18.01 -18.49
C SER A 94 4.50 16.82 -17.70
N ALA A 95 4.06 16.64 -16.46
CA ALA A 95 4.41 15.47 -15.64
C ALA A 95 3.65 14.21 -16.01
N ASN A 96 2.59 14.30 -16.83
CA ASN A 96 1.69 13.20 -17.20
C ASN A 96 1.12 12.45 -15.97
N LYS A 97 0.88 13.17 -14.88
CA LYS A 97 0.37 12.62 -13.61
C LYS A 97 -0.88 13.38 -13.18
N ARG A 98 -1.82 12.66 -12.60
CA ARG A 98 -3.00 13.23 -11.96
C ARG A 98 -3.42 12.37 -10.79
N LEU A 99 -3.70 12.99 -9.65
CA LEU A 99 -4.19 12.28 -8.49
C LEU A 99 -5.60 11.74 -8.75
N SER A 100 -5.86 10.49 -8.39
CA SER A 100 -7.20 9.91 -8.40
C SER A 100 -8.11 10.62 -7.38
N ALA A 101 -9.42 10.44 -7.53
CA ALA A 101 -10.38 10.98 -6.56
C ALA A 101 -10.09 10.50 -5.13
N ARG A 102 -9.75 9.19 -4.98
CA ARG A 102 -9.38 8.61 -3.70
C ARG A 102 -8.10 9.23 -3.11
N GLN A 103 -7.06 9.41 -3.92
CA GLN A 103 -5.82 10.06 -3.46
C GLN A 103 -6.05 11.49 -2.99
N ARG A 104 -6.88 12.26 -3.69
CA ARG A 104 -7.28 13.61 -3.28
C ARG A 104 -8.01 13.61 -1.93
N GLN A 105 -8.94 12.68 -1.73
CA GLN A 105 -9.65 12.52 -0.46
C GLN A 105 -8.73 12.12 0.69
N ILE A 106 -7.74 11.26 0.44
CA ILE A 106 -6.71 10.90 1.44
C ILE A 106 -5.90 12.13 1.84
N MET A 107 -5.41 12.89 0.86
CA MET A 107 -4.65 14.12 1.10
C MET A 107 -5.46 15.14 1.89
N GLN A 108 -6.70 15.37 1.51
CA GLN A 108 -7.61 16.28 2.22
C GLN A 108 -7.79 15.85 3.66
N ARG A 109 -8.20 14.58 3.92
CA ARG A 109 -8.42 14.07 5.27
C ARG A 109 -7.16 14.10 6.12
N TRP A 110 -6.00 13.80 5.55
CA TRP A 110 -4.73 13.89 6.25
C TRP A 110 -4.41 15.30 6.72
N ILE A 111 -4.61 16.31 5.86
CA ILE A 111 -4.37 17.70 6.22
C ILE A 111 -5.36 18.14 7.31
N ASP A 112 -6.64 17.82 7.17
CA ASP A 112 -7.69 18.11 8.16
C ASP A 112 -7.39 17.47 9.52
N GLN A 113 -6.70 16.31 9.53
CA GLN A 113 -6.21 15.62 10.74
C GLN A 113 -4.90 16.21 11.29
N GLY A 114 -4.43 17.36 10.79
CA GLY A 114 -3.27 18.08 11.28
C GLY A 114 -1.97 17.84 10.52
N ALA A 115 -2.02 17.22 9.35
CA ALA A 115 -0.86 16.94 8.49
C ALA A 115 0.31 16.33 9.28
N VAL A 116 0.04 15.27 10.04
CA VAL A 116 1.04 14.60 10.86
C VAL A 116 1.93 13.74 9.99
N TYR A 117 3.23 14.05 9.95
CA TYR A 117 4.24 13.25 9.27
C TYR A 117 4.78 12.18 10.20
N GLN A 118 5.28 11.10 9.62
CA GLN A 118 6.01 10.04 10.31
C GLN A 118 7.41 9.93 9.73
N LYS A 119 8.38 9.51 10.56
CA LYS A 119 9.68 9.10 10.05
C LYS A 119 9.52 7.97 9.04
N HIS A 120 10.51 7.80 8.18
CA HIS A 120 10.46 6.68 7.25
C HIS A 120 10.41 5.37 8.04
N TRP A 121 9.51 4.47 7.66
CA TRP A 121 9.26 3.21 8.37
C TRP A 121 10.51 2.36 8.63
N ALA A 122 11.52 2.44 7.74
CA ALA A 122 12.78 1.72 7.89
C ALA A 122 13.63 2.21 9.10
N TYR A 123 13.31 3.39 9.65
CA TYR A 123 13.99 3.98 10.82
C TYR A 123 13.07 4.03 12.06
N GLU A 124 11.91 3.42 11.98
CA GLU A 124 11.03 3.25 13.14
C GLU A 124 11.20 1.85 13.71
N ALA A 125 11.33 1.76 15.03
CA ALA A 125 11.42 0.46 15.67
C ALA A 125 10.13 -0.33 15.44
N PRO A 126 10.21 -1.62 15.05
CA PRO A 126 9.02 -2.44 14.90
C PRO A 126 8.25 -2.53 16.20
N VAL A 127 6.94 -2.32 16.12
CA VAL A 127 6.05 -2.50 17.28
C VAL A 127 5.50 -3.93 17.24
N ASN A 128 5.71 -4.68 18.32
CA ASN A 128 5.14 -6.02 18.45
C ASN A 128 3.62 -5.95 18.49
N GLY A 129 2.99 -6.53 17.48
CA GLY A 129 1.55 -6.74 17.49
C GLY A 129 1.17 -7.86 18.48
N THR A 130 -0.01 -7.76 19.08
CA THR A 130 -0.52 -8.82 19.96
C THR A 130 -0.93 -10.03 19.12
N VAL A 131 -0.29 -11.17 19.41
CA VAL A 131 -0.61 -12.47 18.83
C VAL A 131 -1.13 -13.37 19.95
N PRO A 132 -2.24 -14.11 19.76
CA PRO A 132 -2.72 -15.05 20.76
C PRO A 132 -1.69 -16.11 21.12
N ALA A 133 -1.67 -16.54 22.39
CA ALA A 133 -0.76 -17.59 22.84
C ALA A 133 -1.00 -18.89 22.05
N GLY A 134 0.07 -19.57 21.67
CA GLY A 134 0.03 -20.81 20.92
C GLY A 134 -0.26 -20.68 19.41
N VAL A 135 -0.34 -19.46 18.89
CA VAL A 135 -0.49 -19.19 17.46
C VAL A 135 0.80 -18.65 16.89
N HIS A 136 1.24 -19.18 15.75
CA HIS A 136 2.41 -18.62 15.05
C HIS A 136 2.10 -17.22 14.51
N GLY A 137 2.99 -16.27 14.77
CA GLY A 137 2.75 -14.85 14.45
C GLY A 137 2.43 -14.59 12.97
N VAL A 138 3.16 -15.22 12.06
CA VAL A 138 2.91 -15.09 10.62
C VAL A 138 1.52 -15.60 10.25
N ASP A 139 1.15 -16.78 10.74
CA ASP A 139 -0.16 -17.38 10.46
C ASP A 139 -1.31 -16.55 11.03
N HIS A 140 -1.13 -15.94 12.20
CA HIS A 140 -2.11 -15.01 12.76
C HIS A 140 -2.40 -13.85 11.81
N TRP A 141 -1.38 -13.16 11.34
CA TRP A 141 -1.55 -11.98 10.50
C TRP A 141 -2.05 -12.33 9.09
N VAL A 142 -1.53 -13.41 8.50
CA VAL A 142 -1.99 -13.90 7.20
C VAL A 142 -3.46 -14.31 7.27
N SER A 143 -3.84 -15.14 8.24
CA SER A 143 -5.23 -15.61 8.42
C SER A 143 -6.20 -14.44 8.67
N ARG A 144 -5.79 -13.46 9.48
CA ARG A 144 -6.59 -12.25 9.71
C ARG A 144 -6.82 -11.46 8.42
N ARG A 145 -5.78 -11.33 7.58
CA ARG A 145 -5.91 -10.66 6.28
C ARG A 145 -6.82 -11.44 5.34
N LEU A 146 -6.64 -12.75 5.24
CA LEU A 146 -7.51 -13.61 4.43
C LEU A 146 -8.97 -13.50 4.85
N ALA A 147 -9.24 -13.59 6.16
CA ALA A 147 -10.58 -13.45 6.70
C ALA A 147 -11.23 -12.10 6.34
N SER A 148 -10.47 -11.00 6.37
CA SER A 148 -10.98 -9.68 5.98
C SER A 148 -11.37 -9.57 4.49
N LEU A 149 -10.87 -10.50 3.67
CA LEU A 149 -11.19 -10.61 2.24
C LEU A 149 -12.21 -11.72 1.95
N GLY A 150 -12.76 -12.38 2.98
CA GLY A 150 -13.65 -13.53 2.81
C GLY A 150 -12.96 -14.78 2.28
N LEU A 151 -11.63 -14.84 2.35
CA LEU A 151 -10.82 -15.96 1.88
C LEU A 151 -10.44 -16.89 3.03
N LYS A 152 -10.16 -18.15 2.71
CA LYS A 152 -9.63 -19.16 3.64
C LYS A 152 -8.22 -19.56 3.21
N PRO A 153 -7.34 -19.94 4.16
CA PRO A 153 -6.06 -20.55 3.81
C PRO A 153 -6.29 -21.82 2.97
N THR A 154 -5.38 -22.08 2.04
CA THR A 154 -5.35 -23.37 1.34
C THR A 154 -4.89 -24.46 2.30
N PRO A 155 -5.27 -25.74 2.07
CA PRO A 155 -4.72 -26.86 2.82
C PRO A 155 -3.19 -26.87 2.76
N ALA A 156 -2.57 -27.49 3.78
CA ALA A 156 -1.13 -27.71 3.79
C ALA A 156 -0.68 -28.45 2.52
N ALA A 157 0.47 -28.04 2.00
CA ALA A 157 1.02 -28.69 0.83
C ALA A 157 1.53 -30.10 1.18
N ASP A 158 1.50 -31.02 0.20
CA ASP A 158 2.12 -32.33 0.31
C ASP A 158 3.64 -32.20 0.59
N ARG A 159 4.20 -33.15 1.36
CA ARG A 159 5.63 -33.14 1.75
C ARG A 159 6.58 -33.11 0.55
N ARG A 160 6.23 -33.77 -0.57
CA ARG A 160 7.02 -33.71 -1.81
C ARG A 160 7.04 -32.29 -2.41
N VAL A 161 5.93 -31.57 -2.30
CA VAL A 161 5.84 -30.19 -2.73
C VAL A 161 6.63 -29.28 -1.80
N ILE A 162 6.58 -29.53 -0.49
CA ILE A 162 7.31 -28.73 0.52
C ILE A 162 8.81 -28.84 0.29
N ILE A 163 9.38 -30.06 0.20
CA ILE A 163 10.82 -30.21 0.01
C ILE A 163 11.29 -29.55 -1.29
N ARG A 164 10.53 -29.68 -2.38
CA ARG A 164 10.88 -29.06 -3.65
C ARG A 164 10.92 -27.54 -3.53
N ARG A 165 9.98 -26.92 -2.80
CA ARG A 165 9.98 -25.48 -2.55
C ARG A 165 11.16 -25.05 -1.69
N LEU A 166 11.43 -25.77 -0.60
CA LEU A 166 12.56 -25.50 0.28
C LEU A 166 13.88 -25.53 -0.48
N TYR A 167 14.09 -26.54 -1.32
CA TYR A 167 15.30 -26.65 -2.13
C TYR A 167 15.42 -25.49 -3.14
N ALA A 168 14.33 -25.15 -3.82
CA ALA A 168 14.31 -24.01 -4.74
C ALA A 168 14.64 -22.69 -4.03
N ASP A 169 14.08 -22.46 -2.84
CA ASP A 169 14.23 -21.21 -2.10
C ASP A 169 15.60 -21.07 -1.40
N LEU A 170 16.15 -22.18 -0.87
CA LEU A 170 17.37 -22.17 -0.07
C LEU A 170 18.64 -22.44 -0.90
N ILE A 171 18.54 -23.30 -1.91
CA ILE A 171 19.69 -23.83 -2.67
C ILE A 171 19.61 -23.39 -4.14
N GLY A 172 18.42 -23.10 -4.65
CA GLY A 172 18.20 -22.75 -6.06
C GLY A 172 18.21 -23.96 -7.02
N LEU A 173 18.28 -25.20 -6.48
CA LEU A 173 18.31 -26.45 -7.24
C LEU A 173 17.20 -27.39 -6.77
N PRO A 174 16.69 -28.31 -7.64
CA PRO A 174 15.74 -29.31 -7.19
C PRO A 174 16.42 -30.38 -6.31
N PRO A 175 15.68 -31.00 -5.34
CA PRO A 175 16.19 -32.12 -4.59
C PRO A 175 16.35 -33.36 -5.48
N THR A 176 17.24 -34.24 -5.10
CA THR A 176 17.35 -35.58 -5.70
C THR A 176 16.18 -36.48 -5.30
N PRO A 177 15.87 -37.56 -6.04
CA PRO A 177 14.83 -38.52 -5.63
C PRO A 177 15.04 -39.10 -4.23
N GLU A 178 16.31 -39.38 -3.88
CA GLU A 178 16.69 -39.94 -2.58
C GLU A 178 16.41 -38.97 -1.44
N GLU A 179 16.72 -37.66 -1.62
CA GLU A 179 16.44 -36.62 -0.64
C GLU A 179 14.92 -36.40 -0.47
N VAL A 180 14.17 -36.50 -1.57
CA VAL A 180 12.70 -36.43 -1.49
C VAL A 180 12.15 -37.61 -0.68
N ASP A 181 12.63 -38.84 -0.93
CA ASP A 181 12.15 -40.00 -0.24
C ASP A 181 12.55 -40.02 1.26
N GLN A 182 13.75 -39.55 1.58
CA GLN A 182 14.18 -39.35 2.96
C GLN A 182 13.26 -38.36 3.69
N PHE A 183 13.02 -37.19 3.12
CA PHE A 183 12.16 -36.16 3.72
C PHE A 183 10.71 -36.63 3.88
N VAL A 184 10.16 -37.32 2.88
CA VAL A 184 8.76 -37.82 2.94
C VAL A 184 8.58 -38.88 4.03
N ASN A 185 9.58 -39.72 4.24
CA ASN A 185 9.54 -40.82 5.21
C ASN A 185 10.02 -40.42 6.62
N ASP A 186 10.55 -39.24 6.78
CA ASP A 186 10.98 -38.72 8.09
C ASP A 186 9.77 -38.51 9.00
N GLN A 187 9.80 -39.12 10.17
CA GLN A 187 8.76 -39.09 11.21
C GLN A 187 9.14 -38.19 12.40
N ALA A 188 10.24 -37.47 12.30
CA ALA A 188 10.63 -36.52 13.34
C ALA A 188 9.59 -35.39 13.49
N SER A 189 9.37 -34.94 14.72
CA SER A 189 8.36 -33.91 15.04
C SER A 189 8.70 -32.53 14.50
N ASP A 190 9.95 -32.33 14.11
CA ASP A 190 10.54 -31.09 13.62
C ASP A 190 10.89 -31.12 12.12
N SER A 191 10.48 -32.17 11.43
CA SER A 191 10.73 -32.41 10.00
C SER A 191 9.65 -31.82 9.07
#